data_1048d0589ff3e38b91c6b437157a6897
#
_entry.id   1048d0589ff3e38b91c6b437157a6897
#
_cell.length_a   1.000
_cell.length_b   1.000
_cell.length_c   1.000
_cell.angle_alpha   90.00
_cell.angle_beta   90.00
_cell.angle_gamma   90.00
#
_symmetry.space_group_name_H-M   'P 1'
#
loop_
_entity.id
_entity.type
_entity.pdbx_description
1 polymer ?
#
loop_
_entity_poly.entity_id
_entity_poly.type
_entity_poly.pdbx_seq_one_letter_code
_entity_poly.pdbx_strand_id
1 'polypeptide(L)'
;MRRLKIILLAVIAVMGLNVHASELNAPVGVRPCCAFGVDLKAQLGSVPVPFFSLENVVDKGSVGDHHYNDGSASISGSLLGLADETNGLVFTKLGGFIDTAHVRDTADYTYYIFQLNQGYLGTSHHIDLPAELRLRRVTWHPQTQPLSKEQKITYSAEAAALTAFRLAQWHEIAQWFGMVSVGGFDELASAFSSEDLYSNMLGAHLAKQILIATPMLNTKQFSAAMDHALETALSELNAVTKSVTKEKIQQLDGIWWDSSKRLPNKWALIYRDYHLSLSLMPNYPTATHRLQLSETFDTNQPIEQWLSVSFIAADEEDAFDKLPSAIRTKSSWSSQDFQSLANYAEQVDKNAMSKLGIQAHKIKP
;
A
#
# COMPACT_ATOMS: atom_id res chain seq x y z
N MET A 1 -2.75 -2.22 -83.29
CA MET A 1 -2.37 -1.35 -82.15
C MET A 1 -2.99 -1.96 -80.88
N ARG A 2 -2.24 -2.76 -80.12
CA ARG A 2 -2.67 -3.40 -78.87
C ARG A 2 -2.31 -2.46 -77.72
N ARG A 3 -3.31 -2.00 -76.96
CA ARG A 3 -3.12 -1.22 -75.74
C ARG A 3 -2.82 -2.16 -74.57
N LEU A 4 -1.61 -2.06 -74.04
CA LEU A 4 -1.15 -2.79 -72.86
C LEU A 4 -1.69 -2.06 -71.59
N LYS A 5 -2.56 -2.72 -70.86
CA LYS A 5 -3.02 -2.20 -69.53
C LYS A 5 -2.01 -2.69 -68.48
N ILE A 6 -1.27 -1.75 -67.94
CA ILE A 6 -0.41 -1.99 -66.78
C ILE A 6 -1.30 -1.91 -65.54
N ILE A 7 -1.45 -3.06 -64.82
CA ILE A 7 -2.10 -3.11 -63.54
C ILE A 7 -1.02 -2.90 -62.49
N LEU A 8 -1.05 -1.76 -61.83
CA LEU A 8 -0.17 -1.44 -60.67
C LEU A 8 -0.76 -2.07 -59.45
N LEU A 9 -0.19 -3.19 -58.95
CA LEU A 9 -0.49 -3.77 -57.64
C LEU A 9 0.23 -2.93 -56.58
N ALA A 10 -0.52 -2.13 -55.83
CA ALA A 10 0.00 -1.50 -54.57
C ALA A 10 0.02 -2.55 -53.47
N VAL A 11 1.21 -3.04 -53.12
CA VAL A 11 1.43 -3.83 -51.92
C VAL A 11 1.47 -2.84 -50.73
N ILE A 12 0.39 -2.77 -49.97
CA ILE A 12 0.37 -2.07 -48.71
C ILE A 12 1.08 -2.97 -47.69
N ALA A 13 2.36 -2.68 -47.42
CA ALA A 13 3.07 -3.24 -46.31
C ALA A 13 2.48 -2.62 -45.01
N VAL A 14 1.66 -3.40 -44.32
CA VAL A 14 1.27 -3.08 -42.95
C VAL A 14 2.51 -3.29 -42.10
N MET A 15 3.30 -2.25 -41.91
CA MET A 15 4.30 -2.21 -40.87
C MET A 15 3.54 -2.20 -39.54
N GLY A 16 3.49 -3.34 -38.87
CA GLY A 16 3.11 -3.43 -37.47
C GLY A 16 4.09 -2.58 -36.67
N LEU A 17 3.64 -1.40 -36.29
CA LEU A 17 4.30 -0.62 -35.26
C LEU A 17 4.21 -1.43 -33.97
N ASN A 18 5.26 -2.22 -33.68
CA ASN A 18 5.52 -2.66 -32.34
C ASN A 18 5.82 -1.40 -31.53
N VAL A 19 4.78 -0.78 -30.99
CA VAL A 19 4.93 0.17 -29.89
C VAL A 19 5.47 -0.67 -28.73
N HIS A 20 6.79 -0.66 -28.55
CA HIS A 20 7.37 -1.03 -27.28
C HIS A 20 6.83 0.03 -26.31
N ALA A 21 5.75 -0.26 -25.60
CA ALA A 21 5.46 0.44 -24.38
C ALA A 21 6.73 0.33 -23.55
N SER A 22 7.33 1.45 -23.20
CA SER A 22 8.42 1.47 -22.22
C SER A 22 7.89 0.69 -21.02
N GLU A 23 8.63 -0.35 -20.63
CA GLU A 23 8.24 -1.23 -19.54
C GLU A 23 8.00 -0.35 -18.30
N LEU A 24 6.78 -0.36 -17.77
CA LEU A 24 6.42 0.46 -16.62
C LEU A 24 7.23 -0.05 -15.42
N ASN A 25 8.05 0.79 -14.81
CA ASN A 25 8.80 0.42 -13.63
C ASN A 25 7.83 0.13 -12.46
N ALA A 26 8.19 -0.87 -11.65
CA ALA A 26 7.47 -1.14 -10.41
C ALA A 26 7.50 0.09 -9.49
N PRO A 27 6.43 0.39 -8.76
CA PRO A 27 6.46 1.47 -7.78
C PRO A 27 7.40 1.10 -6.63
N VAL A 28 8.03 2.11 -6.03
CA VAL A 28 8.88 1.92 -4.84
C VAL A 28 8.03 1.44 -3.66
N GLY A 29 6.78 1.91 -3.55
CA GLY A 29 5.81 1.49 -2.55
C GLY A 29 6.13 1.99 -1.15
N VAL A 30 6.96 3.00 -1.04
CA VAL A 30 7.28 3.68 0.21
C VAL A 30 7.37 5.17 -0.05
N ARG A 31 6.34 5.89 0.34
CA ARG A 31 6.39 7.34 0.49
C ARG A 31 6.89 7.68 1.88
N PRO A 32 7.78 8.67 2.04
CA PRO A 32 8.12 9.14 3.37
C PRO A 32 6.84 9.53 4.11
N CYS A 33 6.46 8.76 5.09
CA CYS A 33 5.29 9.00 5.92
C CYS A 33 5.56 8.67 7.39
N CYS A 34 4.72 8.78 8.06
CA CYS A 34 4.20 9.30 9.31
C CYS A 34 4.06 8.17 10.31
N ALA A 35 4.82 8.10 11.35
CA ALA A 35 4.34 7.42 12.55
C ALA A 35 3.12 8.20 13.10
N PHE A 36 2.15 7.50 13.69
CA PHE A 36 0.98 8.12 14.29
C PHE A 36 1.38 9.03 15.46
N GLY A 37 0.91 10.26 15.43
CA GLY A 37 1.22 11.29 16.42
C GLY A 37 1.19 12.68 15.80
N VAL A 38 1.53 13.69 16.56
CA VAL A 38 1.65 15.08 16.11
C VAL A 38 2.90 15.71 16.69
N ASP A 39 3.56 16.56 15.90
CA ASP A 39 4.84 17.20 16.26
C ASP A 39 5.89 16.19 16.74
N LEU A 40 6.00 15.08 16.00
CA LEU A 40 6.88 13.96 16.33
C LEU A 40 8.34 14.42 16.38
N LYS A 41 9.04 13.99 17.41
CA LYS A 41 10.45 14.27 17.66
C LYS A 41 11.30 13.08 17.26
N ALA A 42 12.56 13.32 16.86
CA ALA A 42 13.50 12.26 16.52
C ALA A 42 14.72 12.23 17.45
N GLN A 43 15.41 11.07 17.49
CA GLN A 43 16.69 10.87 18.12
C GLN A 43 17.58 9.96 17.27
N LEU A 44 18.88 10.14 17.39
CA LEU A 44 19.91 9.26 16.82
C LEU A 44 20.57 8.52 17.96
N GLY A 45 20.30 7.22 18.08
CA GLY A 45 20.66 6.47 19.28
C GLY A 45 19.98 7.06 20.53
N SER A 46 20.76 7.54 21.50
CA SER A 46 20.26 8.21 22.71
C SER A 46 20.25 9.75 22.62
N VAL A 47 20.70 10.33 21.50
CA VAL A 47 20.87 11.77 21.35
C VAL A 47 19.64 12.37 20.64
N PRO A 48 18.90 13.29 21.27
CA PRO A 48 17.81 14.00 20.62
C PRO A 48 18.31 14.81 19.43
N VAL A 49 17.55 14.78 18.32
CA VAL A 49 17.79 15.69 17.18
C VAL A 49 17.17 17.03 17.55
N PRO A 50 17.97 18.11 17.74
CA PRO A 50 17.45 19.40 18.12
C PRO A 50 16.65 20.01 16.96
N PHE A 51 15.58 20.74 17.30
CA PHE A 51 14.72 21.45 16.34
C PHE A 51 14.04 20.60 15.28
N PHE A 52 14.10 19.26 15.39
CA PHE A 52 13.36 18.38 14.51
C PHE A 52 11.93 18.22 15.03
N SER A 53 10.98 18.54 14.18
CA SER A 53 9.57 18.21 14.35
C SER A 53 9.01 17.76 12.99
N LEU A 54 8.42 16.59 12.95
CA LEU A 54 7.79 16.08 11.75
C LEU A 54 6.34 16.58 11.70
N GLU A 55 6.05 17.44 10.74
CA GLU A 55 4.69 17.88 10.44
C GLU A 55 4.02 16.80 9.55
N ASN A 56 3.28 15.91 10.18
CA ASN A 56 2.66 14.74 9.54
C ASN A 56 1.14 14.85 9.39
N VAL A 57 0.55 16.03 9.59
CA VAL A 57 -0.89 16.27 9.47
C VAL A 57 -1.14 17.26 8.33
N VAL A 58 -2.05 16.91 7.44
CA VAL A 58 -2.40 17.72 6.27
C VAL A 58 -3.88 18.10 6.25
N ASP A 59 -4.21 19.19 5.56
CA ASP A 59 -5.60 19.48 5.19
C ASP A 59 -6.00 18.70 3.95
N LYS A 60 -7.27 18.36 3.84
CA LYS A 60 -7.80 17.66 2.65
C LYS A 60 -7.55 18.41 1.33
N GLY A 61 -7.46 19.72 1.36
CA GLY A 61 -7.20 20.57 0.18
C GLY A 61 -5.73 20.87 -0.06
N SER A 62 -4.81 20.28 0.73
CA SER A 62 -3.36 20.49 0.59
C SER A 62 -2.57 19.18 0.53
N VAL A 63 -3.22 18.08 0.17
CA VAL A 63 -2.55 16.78 -0.04
C VAL A 63 -1.65 16.76 -1.28
N GLY A 64 -1.67 17.83 -2.11
CA GLY A 64 -0.86 17.94 -3.32
C GLY A 64 -1.24 16.94 -4.40
N ASP A 65 -0.59 17.05 -5.55
CA ASP A 65 -0.88 16.22 -6.72
C ASP A 65 -0.22 14.83 -6.56
N HIS A 66 -0.98 13.79 -6.88
CA HIS A 66 -0.47 12.42 -6.89
C HIS A 66 0.52 12.21 -8.03
N HIS A 67 1.63 11.59 -7.75
CA HIS A 67 2.62 11.18 -8.74
C HIS A 67 2.89 9.68 -8.60
N TYR A 68 2.79 8.94 -9.72
CA TYR A 68 3.20 7.53 -9.73
C TYR A 68 4.66 7.42 -9.29
N ASN A 69 4.90 6.76 -8.14
CA ASN A 69 6.20 6.73 -7.50
C ASN A 69 7.04 5.53 -7.95
N ASP A 70 7.72 5.65 -9.09
CA ASP A 70 8.67 4.65 -9.60
C ASP A 70 10.12 4.85 -9.11
N GLY A 71 10.32 5.71 -8.12
CA GLY A 71 11.64 6.05 -7.59
C GLY A 71 12.42 7.07 -8.42
N SER A 72 11.87 7.54 -9.53
CA SER A 72 12.52 8.57 -10.36
C SER A 72 12.49 9.96 -9.72
N ALA A 73 11.52 10.20 -8.83
CA ALA A 73 11.46 11.42 -8.03
C ALA A 73 12.41 11.32 -6.82
N SER A 74 13.18 12.38 -6.57
CA SER A 74 14.14 12.41 -5.47
C SER A 74 13.46 12.27 -4.10
N ILE A 75 13.81 11.22 -3.35
CA ILE A 75 13.37 11.00 -1.95
C ILE A 75 13.70 12.22 -1.07
N SER A 76 14.83 12.88 -1.33
CA SER A 76 15.25 14.08 -0.60
C SER A 76 14.31 15.28 -0.84
N GLY A 77 13.72 15.40 -2.02
CA GLY A 77 12.73 16.45 -2.31
C GLY A 77 11.44 16.27 -1.51
N SER A 78 10.95 15.04 -1.42
CA SER A 78 9.74 14.71 -0.66
C SER A 78 9.94 14.92 0.86
N LEU A 79 11.12 14.57 1.39
CA LEU A 79 11.45 14.74 2.81
C LEU A 79 11.56 16.21 3.22
N LEU A 80 11.91 17.09 2.28
CA LEU A 80 12.09 18.52 2.51
C LEU A 80 10.83 19.35 2.20
N GLY A 81 9.72 18.72 1.81
CA GLY A 81 8.48 19.41 1.43
C GLY A 81 8.61 20.22 0.13
N LEU A 82 9.57 19.85 -0.72
CA LEU A 82 9.81 20.48 -2.03
C LEU A 82 9.13 19.73 -3.17
N ALA A 83 8.46 18.63 -2.88
CA ALA A 83 7.67 17.87 -3.85
C ALA A 83 6.26 18.47 -3.94
N ASP A 84 5.67 18.41 -5.13
CA ASP A 84 4.28 18.82 -5.36
C ASP A 84 3.27 17.92 -4.62
N GLU A 85 3.70 16.72 -4.22
CA GLU A 85 2.93 15.76 -3.43
C GLU A 85 3.20 15.96 -1.93
N THR A 86 2.12 16.17 -1.15
CA THR A 86 2.18 16.28 0.31
C THR A 86 1.40 15.14 0.93
N ASN A 87 2.06 14.33 1.77
CA ASN A 87 1.46 13.21 2.47
C ASN A 87 1.33 13.48 3.96
N GLY A 88 0.32 12.86 4.57
CA GLY A 88 0.10 12.98 6.00
C GLY A 88 -1.25 12.42 6.45
N LEU A 89 -1.51 12.58 7.73
CA LEU A 89 -2.74 12.14 8.38
C LEU A 89 -3.85 13.17 8.21
N VAL A 90 -5.03 12.69 7.83
CA VAL A 90 -6.29 13.43 7.78
C VAL A 90 -7.32 12.69 8.61
N PHE A 91 -7.94 13.33 9.58
CA PHE A 91 -9.07 12.73 10.28
C PHE A 91 -10.36 12.93 9.49
N THR A 92 -11.13 11.86 9.35
CA THR A 92 -12.46 11.85 8.74
C THR A 92 -13.48 11.28 9.71
N LYS A 93 -14.71 11.81 9.70
CA LYS A 93 -15.74 11.37 10.66
C LYS A 93 -16.19 9.94 10.43
N LEU A 94 -16.22 9.49 9.17
CA LEU A 94 -16.71 8.16 8.80
C LEU A 94 -15.59 7.14 8.63
N GLY A 95 -14.39 7.56 8.19
CA GLY A 95 -13.24 6.69 7.90
C GLY A 95 -12.15 6.70 8.99
N GLY A 96 -12.32 7.50 10.08
CA GLY A 96 -11.26 7.65 11.07
C GLY A 96 -10.05 8.40 10.51
N PHE A 97 -8.85 8.02 10.92
CA PHE A 97 -7.62 8.58 10.37
C PHE A 97 -7.29 7.92 9.03
N ILE A 98 -6.93 8.73 8.06
CA ILE A 98 -6.46 8.32 6.73
C ILE A 98 -5.02 8.80 6.58
N ASP A 99 -4.12 7.88 6.29
CA ASP A 99 -2.77 8.19 5.84
C ASP A 99 -2.73 8.25 4.31
N THR A 100 -2.49 9.43 3.78
CA THR A 100 -2.53 9.66 2.33
C THR A 100 -1.38 9.00 1.59
N ALA A 101 -0.23 8.74 2.24
CA ALA A 101 0.88 8.01 1.65
C ALA A 101 0.50 6.56 1.39
N HIS A 102 -0.07 5.87 2.38
CA HIS A 102 -0.53 4.49 2.25
C HIS A 102 -1.63 4.32 1.20
N VAL A 103 -2.55 5.30 1.11
CA VAL A 103 -3.55 5.34 0.02
C VAL A 103 -2.85 5.35 -1.33
N ARG A 104 -1.86 6.23 -1.52
CA ARG A 104 -1.17 6.43 -2.78
C ARG A 104 -0.26 5.27 -3.14
N ASP A 105 0.49 4.73 -2.19
CA ASP A 105 1.40 3.60 -2.43
C ASP A 105 0.63 2.35 -2.88
N THR A 106 -0.48 2.03 -2.24
CA THR A 106 -1.30 0.90 -2.64
C THR A 106 -2.03 1.15 -3.96
N ALA A 107 -2.41 2.40 -4.25
CA ALA A 107 -2.98 2.76 -5.56
C ALA A 107 -1.96 2.57 -6.69
N ASP A 108 -0.70 2.96 -6.49
CA ASP A 108 0.38 2.78 -7.47
C ASP A 108 0.64 1.30 -7.76
N TYR A 109 0.72 0.46 -6.72
CA TYR A 109 0.83 -1.00 -6.92
C TYR A 109 -0.40 -1.57 -7.63
N THR A 110 -1.60 -1.09 -7.33
CA THR A 110 -2.82 -1.52 -8.02
C THR A 110 -2.76 -1.18 -9.50
N TYR A 111 -2.35 0.05 -9.84
CA TYR A 111 -2.17 0.47 -11.23
C TYR A 111 -1.10 -0.37 -11.94
N TYR A 112 0.07 -0.53 -11.33
CA TYR A 112 1.17 -1.31 -11.89
C TYR A 112 0.76 -2.75 -12.23
N ILE A 113 0.17 -3.45 -11.27
CA ILE A 113 -0.26 -4.85 -11.45
C ILE A 113 -1.40 -4.93 -12.48
N PHE A 114 -2.31 -3.94 -12.50
CA PHE A 114 -3.35 -3.88 -13.52
C PHE A 114 -2.77 -3.76 -14.94
N GLN A 115 -1.74 -2.93 -15.14
CA GLN A 115 -1.07 -2.81 -16.44
C GLN A 115 -0.44 -4.14 -16.85
N LEU A 116 0.22 -4.84 -15.95
CA LEU A 116 0.78 -6.17 -16.21
C LEU A 116 -0.32 -7.20 -16.53
N ASN A 117 -1.45 -7.14 -15.85
CA ASN A 117 -2.60 -8.02 -16.09
C ASN A 117 -3.15 -7.90 -17.52
N GLN A 118 -2.98 -6.75 -18.19
CA GLN A 118 -3.40 -6.62 -19.60
C GLN A 118 -2.66 -7.59 -20.52
N GLY A 119 -1.41 -7.94 -20.19
CA GLY A 119 -0.60 -8.89 -20.95
C GLY A 119 -0.63 -10.32 -20.40
N TYR A 120 -0.64 -10.45 -19.07
CA TYR A 120 -0.32 -11.72 -18.43
C TYR A 120 -1.50 -12.44 -17.76
N LEU A 121 -2.65 -11.78 -17.50
CA LEU A 121 -3.78 -12.43 -16.84
C LEU A 121 -4.27 -13.67 -17.60
N GLY A 122 -4.27 -14.82 -16.92
CA GLY A 122 -4.62 -16.13 -17.51
C GLY A 122 -3.47 -16.82 -18.27
N THR A 123 -2.24 -16.29 -18.20
CA THR A 123 -1.05 -16.94 -18.76
C THR A 123 -0.14 -17.46 -17.64
N SER A 124 0.92 -18.20 -17.99
CA SER A 124 1.96 -18.61 -17.04
C SER A 124 3.10 -17.59 -17.08
N HIS A 125 3.21 -16.78 -16.03
CA HIS A 125 4.23 -15.75 -15.91
C HIS A 125 4.53 -15.44 -14.44
N HIS A 126 5.66 -14.85 -14.13
CA HIS A 126 5.94 -14.28 -12.82
C HIS A 126 6.89 -13.09 -12.93
N ILE A 127 6.84 -12.22 -11.95
CA ILE A 127 7.81 -11.15 -11.72
C ILE A 127 8.26 -11.18 -10.28
N ASP A 128 9.46 -10.72 -10.03
CA ASP A 128 10.02 -10.49 -8.71
C ASP A 128 10.07 -9.00 -8.45
N LEU A 129 9.44 -8.56 -7.36
CA LEU A 129 9.54 -7.21 -6.84
C LEU A 129 10.72 -7.11 -5.86
N PRO A 130 11.27 -5.91 -5.61
CA PRO A 130 12.31 -5.73 -4.61
C PRO A 130 11.95 -6.39 -3.28
N ALA A 131 12.94 -7.02 -2.64
CA ALA A 131 12.71 -7.71 -1.38
C ALA A 131 12.35 -6.73 -0.25
N GLU A 132 11.41 -7.14 0.58
CA GLU A 132 11.12 -6.59 1.89
C GLU A 132 11.30 -7.72 2.90
N LEU A 133 12.49 -7.88 3.44
CA LEU A 133 13.02 -9.05 4.16
C LEU A 133 12.99 -10.33 3.30
N ARG A 134 11.86 -10.66 2.67
CA ARG A 134 11.68 -11.75 1.71
C ARG A 134 11.47 -11.22 0.29
N LEU A 135 11.89 -12.00 -0.70
CA LEU A 135 11.60 -11.71 -2.11
C LEU A 135 10.09 -11.77 -2.35
N ARG A 136 9.53 -10.72 -2.95
CA ARG A 136 8.10 -10.61 -3.25
C ARG A 136 7.84 -11.05 -4.68
N ARG A 137 7.30 -12.26 -4.88
CA ARG A 137 6.98 -12.81 -6.21
C ARG A 137 5.50 -12.74 -6.50
N VAL A 138 5.16 -12.10 -7.61
CA VAL A 138 3.81 -12.09 -8.18
C VAL A 138 3.77 -13.11 -9.31
N THR A 139 2.82 -14.05 -9.25
CA THR A 139 2.71 -15.17 -10.20
C THR A 139 1.33 -15.18 -10.85
N TRP A 140 1.31 -15.16 -12.18
CA TRP A 140 0.13 -15.39 -13.02
C TRP A 140 0.00 -16.87 -13.32
N HIS A 141 -1.22 -17.39 -13.23
CA HIS A 141 -1.54 -18.78 -13.44
C HIS A 141 -2.34 -18.96 -14.73
N PRO A 142 -2.01 -19.98 -15.56
CA PRO A 142 -2.66 -20.19 -16.83
C PRO A 142 -4.13 -20.59 -16.63
N GLN A 143 -4.99 -20.03 -17.46
CA GLN A 143 -6.42 -20.33 -17.48
C GLN A 143 -6.83 -20.77 -18.87
N THR A 144 -7.76 -21.73 -18.92
CA THR A 144 -8.29 -22.26 -20.18
C THR A 144 -9.56 -21.56 -20.65
N GLN A 145 -10.27 -20.91 -19.72
CA GLN A 145 -11.52 -20.21 -20.03
C GLN A 145 -11.22 -18.83 -20.61
N PRO A 146 -11.70 -18.52 -21.83
CA PRO A 146 -11.54 -17.18 -22.39
C PRO A 146 -12.42 -16.19 -21.63
N LEU A 147 -11.86 -15.00 -21.38
CA LEU A 147 -12.60 -13.88 -20.80
C LEU A 147 -13.16 -12.96 -21.90
N SER A 148 -14.35 -12.41 -21.70
CA SER A 148 -14.80 -11.26 -22.47
C SER A 148 -13.87 -10.06 -22.21
N LYS A 149 -13.96 -9.02 -23.04
CA LYS A 149 -13.16 -7.80 -22.83
C LYS A 149 -13.51 -7.14 -21.49
N GLU A 150 -14.77 -7.08 -21.13
CA GLU A 150 -15.28 -6.50 -19.91
C GLU A 150 -14.82 -7.33 -18.68
N GLN A 151 -14.92 -8.64 -18.76
CA GLN A 151 -14.42 -9.55 -17.71
C GLN A 151 -12.90 -9.38 -17.54
N LYS A 152 -12.14 -9.28 -18.63
CA LYS A 152 -10.69 -9.07 -18.53
C LYS A 152 -10.35 -7.80 -17.77
N ILE A 153 -11.06 -6.69 -18.03
CA ILE A 153 -10.85 -5.42 -17.32
C ILE A 153 -11.19 -5.58 -15.84
N THR A 154 -12.37 -6.09 -15.53
CA THR A 154 -12.84 -6.22 -14.14
C THR A 154 -11.94 -7.18 -13.34
N TYR A 155 -11.64 -8.36 -13.88
CA TYR A 155 -10.76 -9.34 -13.23
C TYR A 155 -9.35 -8.81 -13.05
N SER A 156 -8.83 -8.09 -14.06
CA SER A 156 -7.52 -7.43 -13.94
C SER A 156 -7.48 -6.43 -12.80
N ALA A 157 -8.54 -5.61 -12.64
CA ALA A 157 -8.60 -4.59 -11.60
C ALA A 157 -8.81 -5.19 -10.20
N GLU A 158 -9.69 -6.20 -10.08
CA GLU A 158 -9.94 -6.89 -8.81
C GLU A 158 -8.70 -7.66 -8.33
N ALA A 159 -8.05 -8.41 -9.23
CA ALA A 159 -6.82 -9.13 -8.91
C ALA A 159 -5.67 -8.17 -8.56
N ALA A 160 -5.55 -7.04 -9.26
CA ALA A 160 -4.55 -6.04 -8.96
C ALA A 160 -4.75 -5.40 -7.58
N ALA A 161 -5.99 -4.99 -7.26
CA ALA A 161 -6.32 -4.40 -5.97
C ALA A 161 -6.07 -5.36 -4.79
N LEU A 162 -6.49 -6.62 -4.94
CA LEU A 162 -6.23 -7.64 -3.91
C LEU A 162 -4.73 -7.88 -3.73
N THR A 163 -3.97 -8.02 -4.82
CA THR A 163 -2.53 -8.25 -4.76
C THR A 163 -1.79 -7.06 -4.15
N ALA A 164 -2.12 -5.84 -4.55
CA ALA A 164 -1.53 -4.62 -3.98
C ALA A 164 -1.81 -4.52 -2.47
N PHE A 165 -3.01 -4.82 -2.03
CA PHE A 165 -3.35 -4.84 -0.62
C PHE A 165 -2.61 -5.97 0.15
N ARG A 166 -2.41 -7.15 -0.45
CA ARG A 166 -1.59 -8.21 0.14
C ARG A 166 -0.12 -7.80 0.27
N LEU A 167 0.42 -7.06 -0.70
CA LEU A 167 1.76 -6.48 -0.59
C LEU A 167 1.84 -5.45 0.56
N ALA A 168 0.81 -4.61 0.74
CA ALA A 168 0.75 -3.68 1.85
C ALA A 168 0.64 -4.39 3.22
N GLN A 169 -0.16 -5.45 3.33
CA GLN A 169 -0.20 -6.29 4.55
C GLN A 169 1.16 -6.91 4.86
N TRP A 170 1.90 -7.35 3.83
CA TRP A 170 3.26 -7.84 4.02
C TRP A 170 4.21 -6.75 4.49
N HIS A 171 4.08 -5.55 3.97
CA HIS A 171 4.88 -4.39 4.37
C HIS A 171 4.79 -4.14 5.88
N GLU A 172 3.59 -4.14 6.46
CA GLU A 172 3.37 -4.01 7.90
C GLU A 172 4.08 -5.13 8.70
N ILE A 173 4.00 -6.37 8.20
CA ILE A 173 4.72 -7.51 8.78
C ILE A 173 6.22 -7.28 8.72
N ALA A 174 6.75 -6.93 7.55
CA ALA A 174 8.18 -6.73 7.33
C ALA A 174 8.73 -5.58 8.20
N GLN A 175 8.01 -4.46 8.32
CA GLN A 175 8.37 -3.36 9.22
C GLN A 175 8.47 -3.84 10.68
N TRP A 176 7.50 -4.63 11.15
CA TRP A 176 7.54 -5.13 12.51
C TRP A 176 8.72 -6.07 12.77
N PHE A 177 9.15 -6.83 11.77
CA PHE A 177 10.32 -7.71 11.84
C PHE A 177 11.65 -6.98 11.57
N GLY A 178 11.66 -5.63 11.47
CA GLY A 178 12.87 -4.82 11.40
C GLY A 178 13.31 -4.48 9.99
N MET A 179 12.38 -4.42 9.03
CA MET A 179 12.70 -3.86 7.71
C MET A 179 13.14 -2.41 7.83
N VAL A 180 14.17 -2.06 7.06
CA VAL A 180 14.69 -0.70 6.94
C VAL A 180 14.61 -0.29 5.47
N SER A 181 13.70 0.61 5.12
CA SER A 181 13.53 1.04 3.73
C SER A 181 14.07 2.44 3.46
N VAL A 182 13.99 3.34 4.42
CA VAL A 182 14.36 4.75 4.22
C VAL A 182 15.59 5.12 5.05
N GLY A 183 16.73 5.35 4.36
CA GLY A 183 17.85 6.11 4.93
C GLY A 183 18.45 5.60 6.24
N GLY A 184 18.25 4.31 6.60
CA GLY A 184 18.78 3.73 7.84
C GLY A 184 17.90 3.93 9.08
N PHE A 185 16.68 4.46 8.92
CA PHE A 185 15.71 4.51 9.99
C PHE A 185 14.95 3.18 10.10
N ASP A 186 14.86 2.66 11.31
CA ASP A 186 14.04 1.52 11.66
C ASP A 186 12.55 1.91 11.61
N GLU A 187 11.79 1.26 10.74
CA GLU A 187 10.36 1.51 10.55
C GLU A 187 9.46 0.79 11.57
N LEU A 188 10.06 0.06 12.49
CA LEU A 188 9.34 -0.64 13.56
C LEU A 188 8.41 0.29 14.38
N ALA A 189 8.72 1.59 14.41
CA ALA A 189 7.91 2.58 15.12
C ALA A 189 6.51 2.75 14.50
N SER A 190 6.35 2.60 13.17
CA SER A 190 5.07 2.74 12.46
C SER A 190 4.36 1.42 12.19
N ALA A 191 5.04 0.27 12.25
CA ALA A 191 4.47 -1.03 11.91
C ALA A 191 3.11 -1.30 12.57
N PHE A 192 2.12 -1.73 11.80
CA PHE A 192 0.75 -1.97 12.22
C PHE A 192 0.05 -0.75 12.85
N SER A 193 0.37 0.46 12.41
CA SER A 193 -0.37 1.62 12.85
C SER A 193 -1.86 1.48 12.56
N SER A 194 -2.67 2.07 13.40
CA SER A 194 -4.12 1.80 13.43
C SER A 194 -4.85 2.24 12.15
N GLU A 195 -4.29 3.15 11.40
CA GLU A 195 -4.85 3.74 10.17
C GLU A 195 -4.31 3.10 8.89
N ASP A 196 -3.16 2.41 8.96
CA ASP A 196 -2.41 2.01 7.76
C ASP A 196 -3.18 1.02 6.90
N LEU A 197 -3.67 -0.08 7.48
CA LEU A 197 -4.40 -1.10 6.72
C LEU A 197 -5.68 -0.56 6.09
N TYR A 198 -6.40 0.32 6.79
CA TYR A 198 -7.59 0.93 6.24
C TYR A 198 -7.26 1.89 5.09
N SER A 199 -6.21 2.68 5.24
CA SER A 199 -5.70 3.60 4.21
C SER A 199 -5.19 2.85 2.98
N ASN A 200 -4.45 1.77 3.18
CA ASN A 200 -4.00 0.88 2.11
C ASN A 200 -5.20 0.29 1.33
N MET A 201 -6.24 -0.20 2.04
CA MET A 201 -7.43 -0.74 1.39
C MET A 201 -8.22 0.35 0.64
N LEU A 202 -8.27 1.57 1.16
CA LEU A 202 -8.88 2.71 0.47
C LEU A 202 -8.16 2.99 -0.85
N GLY A 203 -6.83 3.00 -0.86
CA GLY A 203 -6.03 3.19 -2.07
C GLY A 203 -6.30 2.11 -3.13
N ALA A 204 -6.29 0.84 -2.72
CA ALA A 204 -6.63 -0.27 -3.61
C ALA A 204 -8.06 -0.15 -4.19
N HIS A 205 -9.01 0.30 -3.36
CA HIS A 205 -10.40 0.45 -3.75
C HIS A 205 -10.59 1.59 -4.77
N LEU A 206 -10.01 2.76 -4.52
CA LEU A 206 -10.07 3.90 -5.42
C LEU A 206 -9.42 3.59 -6.78
N ALA A 207 -8.21 3.03 -6.76
CA ALA A 207 -7.51 2.65 -7.99
C ALA A 207 -8.30 1.61 -8.79
N LYS A 208 -8.86 0.57 -8.13
CA LYS A 208 -9.72 -0.41 -8.77
C LYS A 208 -10.92 0.24 -9.49
N GLN A 209 -11.61 1.17 -8.85
CA GLN A 209 -12.76 1.85 -9.44
C GLN A 209 -12.35 2.68 -10.67
N ILE A 210 -11.26 3.43 -10.60
CA ILE A 210 -10.71 4.20 -11.71
C ILE A 210 -10.40 3.29 -12.89
N LEU A 211 -9.72 2.17 -12.65
CA LEU A 211 -9.25 1.26 -13.69
C LEU A 211 -10.38 0.47 -14.36
N ILE A 212 -11.45 0.16 -13.64
CA ILE A 212 -12.67 -0.42 -14.23
C ILE A 212 -13.36 0.60 -15.12
N ALA A 213 -13.50 1.86 -14.65
CA ALA A 213 -14.18 2.90 -15.39
C ALA A 213 -13.36 3.38 -16.61
N THR A 214 -12.04 3.43 -16.49
CA THR A 214 -11.15 3.98 -17.52
C THR A 214 -9.86 3.13 -17.61
N PRO A 215 -9.90 1.97 -18.28
CA PRO A 215 -8.80 0.98 -18.23
C PRO A 215 -7.53 1.37 -19.01
N MET A 216 -7.59 2.38 -19.88
CA MET A 216 -6.50 2.75 -20.81
C MET A 216 -5.76 4.02 -20.38
N LEU A 217 -5.66 4.29 -19.08
CA LEU A 217 -4.94 5.45 -18.58
C LEU A 217 -3.42 5.22 -18.61
N ASN A 218 -2.67 6.23 -19.04
CA ASN A 218 -1.25 6.30 -18.77
C ASN A 218 -0.99 6.79 -17.34
N THR A 219 0.26 6.76 -16.86
CA THR A 219 0.64 7.14 -15.48
C THR A 219 0.16 8.54 -15.11
N LYS A 220 0.35 9.53 -15.97
CA LYS A 220 -0.09 10.93 -15.73
C LYS A 220 -1.60 11.04 -15.60
N GLN A 221 -2.33 10.34 -16.46
CA GLN A 221 -3.80 10.32 -16.42
C GLN A 221 -4.33 9.59 -15.20
N PHE A 222 -3.66 8.48 -14.81
CA PHE A 222 -3.98 7.75 -13.59
C PHE A 222 -3.73 8.62 -12.36
N SER A 223 -2.59 9.32 -12.29
CA SER A 223 -2.28 10.25 -11.20
C SER A 223 -3.36 11.32 -11.04
N ALA A 224 -3.75 11.99 -12.12
CA ALA A 224 -4.81 13.00 -12.07
C ALA A 224 -6.18 12.41 -11.67
N ALA A 225 -6.48 11.17 -12.07
CA ALA A 225 -7.70 10.49 -11.66
C ALA A 225 -7.66 10.13 -10.16
N MET A 226 -6.49 9.73 -9.64
CA MET A 226 -6.30 9.46 -8.21
C MET A 226 -6.45 10.71 -7.34
N ASP A 227 -5.94 11.88 -7.78
CA ASP A 227 -6.16 13.15 -7.07
C ASP A 227 -7.63 13.43 -6.87
N HIS A 228 -8.39 13.38 -7.96
CA HIS A 228 -9.83 13.61 -7.90
C HIS A 228 -10.56 12.55 -7.04
N ALA A 229 -10.18 11.29 -7.16
CA ALA A 229 -10.80 10.21 -6.39
C ALA A 229 -10.49 10.31 -4.89
N LEU A 230 -9.25 10.66 -4.52
CA LEU A 230 -8.87 10.86 -3.12
C LEU A 230 -9.56 12.08 -2.51
N GLU A 231 -9.60 13.21 -3.20
CA GLU A 231 -10.32 14.41 -2.76
C GLU A 231 -11.82 14.12 -2.55
N THR A 232 -12.42 13.40 -3.48
CA THR A 232 -13.82 12.97 -3.40
C THR A 232 -14.04 12.06 -2.19
N ALA A 233 -13.22 11.03 -2.03
CA ALA A 233 -13.30 10.10 -0.90
C ALA A 233 -13.13 10.81 0.44
N LEU A 234 -12.15 11.70 0.58
CA LEU A 234 -11.98 12.50 1.81
C LEU A 234 -13.21 13.37 2.09
N SER A 235 -13.85 13.91 1.05
CA SER A 235 -15.08 14.70 1.22
C SER A 235 -16.27 13.84 1.62
N GLU A 236 -16.47 12.68 1.02
CA GLU A 236 -17.52 11.71 1.35
C GLU A 236 -17.34 11.12 2.75
N LEU A 237 -16.09 10.88 3.17
CA LEU A 237 -15.77 10.44 4.52
C LEU A 237 -15.89 11.57 5.57
N ASN A 238 -16.26 12.77 5.16
CA ASN A 238 -16.38 13.95 6.01
C ASN A 238 -15.06 14.33 6.69
N ALA A 239 -14.02 14.52 5.89
CA ALA A 239 -12.73 15.01 6.35
C ALA A 239 -12.85 16.35 7.08
N VAL A 240 -12.08 16.51 8.15
CA VAL A 240 -12.03 17.73 8.96
C VAL A 240 -10.77 18.54 8.64
N THR A 241 -10.66 19.73 9.21
CA THR A 241 -9.48 20.59 9.05
C THR A 241 -8.25 20.00 9.73
N LYS A 242 -7.06 20.43 9.31
CA LYS A 242 -5.78 20.10 9.94
C LYS A 242 -5.77 20.34 11.45
N SER A 243 -6.33 21.47 11.89
CA SER A 243 -6.43 21.81 13.32
C SER A 243 -7.25 20.78 14.09
N VAL A 244 -8.40 20.37 13.57
CA VAL A 244 -9.26 19.35 14.20
C VAL A 244 -8.59 17.97 14.15
N THR A 245 -7.87 17.64 13.05
CA THR A 245 -7.08 16.40 12.98
C THR A 245 -6.01 16.35 14.07
N LYS A 246 -5.24 17.43 14.25
CA LYS A 246 -4.25 17.55 15.34
C LYS A 246 -4.88 17.38 16.72
N GLU A 247 -6.02 18.02 16.95
CA GLU A 247 -6.75 17.88 18.22
C GLU A 247 -7.17 16.42 18.47
N LYS A 248 -7.66 15.72 17.43
CA LYS A 248 -8.05 14.32 17.53
C LYS A 248 -6.84 13.41 17.85
N ILE A 249 -5.69 13.64 17.23
CA ILE A 249 -4.47 12.91 17.54
C ILE A 249 -4.00 13.20 18.97
N GLN A 250 -4.03 14.47 19.41
CA GLN A 250 -3.63 14.86 20.76
C GLN A 250 -4.52 14.23 21.84
N GLN A 251 -5.83 14.08 21.58
CA GLN A 251 -6.76 13.37 22.47
C GLN A 251 -6.39 11.89 22.67
N LEU A 252 -5.57 11.32 21.79
CA LEU A 252 -5.10 9.94 21.83
C LEU A 252 -3.70 9.78 22.43
N ASP A 253 -3.08 10.86 22.88
CA ASP A 253 -1.79 10.81 23.59
C ASP A 253 -1.92 10.02 24.90
N GLY A 254 -0.99 9.10 25.12
CA GLY A 254 -1.06 8.13 26.23
C GLY A 254 -2.01 6.94 25.97
N ILE A 255 -2.75 6.92 24.84
CA ILE A 255 -3.73 5.88 24.50
C ILE A 255 -3.28 5.11 23.24
N TRP A 256 -3.09 5.82 22.13
CA TRP A 256 -2.62 5.24 20.87
C TRP A 256 -1.15 5.50 20.60
N TRP A 257 -0.63 6.60 21.12
CA TRP A 257 0.75 7.03 20.97
C TRP A 257 1.27 7.69 22.26
N ASP A 258 2.58 7.94 22.35
CA ASP A 258 3.22 8.55 23.50
C ASP A 258 4.11 9.72 23.04
N SER A 259 3.63 10.94 23.26
CA SER A 259 4.32 12.18 22.89
C SER A 259 5.66 12.39 23.62
N SER A 260 5.91 11.67 24.70
CA SER A 260 7.18 11.70 25.44
C SER A 260 8.30 10.93 24.72
N LYS A 261 7.95 10.02 23.81
CA LYS A 261 8.89 9.21 23.05
C LYS A 261 9.38 9.94 21.81
N ARG A 262 10.54 9.52 21.32
CA ARG A 262 11.16 10.05 20.11
C ARG A 262 11.38 8.93 19.13
N LEU A 263 11.17 9.20 17.83
CA LEU A 263 11.47 8.21 16.78
C LEU A 263 12.98 7.89 16.75
N PRO A 264 13.38 6.65 16.49
CA PRO A 264 12.57 5.48 16.13
C PRO A 264 12.13 4.61 17.31
N ASN A 265 11.85 5.18 18.48
CA ASN A 265 11.38 4.37 19.61
C ASN A 265 10.06 3.67 19.26
N LYS A 266 10.07 2.33 19.30
CA LYS A 266 8.89 1.51 18.99
C LYS A 266 7.63 1.92 19.76
N TRP A 267 7.78 2.35 21.01
CA TRP A 267 6.69 2.69 21.93
C TRP A 267 6.21 4.16 21.77
N ALA A 268 6.70 4.86 20.74
CA ALA A 268 6.03 6.06 20.29
C ALA A 268 4.61 5.74 19.78
N LEU A 269 4.41 4.55 19.21
CA LEU A 269 3.09 4.00 18.90
C LEU A 269 2.72 2.94 19.93
N ILE A 270 1.61 3.14 20.65
CA ILE A 270 1.09 2.24 21.69
C ILE A 270 0.04 1.28 21.13
N TYR A 271 -0.93 1.82 20.37
CA TYR A 271 -1.99 1.03 19.78
C TYR A 271 -1.66 0.62 18.34
N ARG A 272 -1.64 -0.69 18.10
CA ARG A 272 -1.37 -1.31 16.80
C ARG A 272 -2.50 -2.23 16.41
N ASP A 273 -2.82 -2.30 15.12
CA ASP A 273 -3.85 -3.20 14.58
C ASP A 273 -3.20 -4.38 13.85
N TYR A 274 -3.16 -5.53 14.52
CA TYR A 274 -2.61 -6.77 13.96
C TYR A 274 -3.63 -7.60 13.20
N HIS A 275 -4.85 -7.07 12.97
CA HIS A 275 -5.91 -7.81 12.32
C HIS A 275 -5.89 -7.63 10.80
N LEU A 276 -5.35 -8.62 10.10
CA LEU A 276 -5.15 -8.61 8.65
C LEU A 276 -6.40 -9.15 7.90
N SER A 277 -7.47 -8.38 7.89
CA SER A 277 -8.75 -8.73 7.25
C SER A 277 -8.89 -8.10 5.86
N LEU A 278 -9.69 -8.73 5.00
CA LEU A 278 -10.17 -8.14 3.75
C LEU A 278 -11.48 -7.37 3.91
N SER A 279 -11.99 -7.26 5.13
CA SER A 279 -13.15 -6.43 5.47
C SER A 279 -12.78 -5.58 6.68
N LEU A 280 -12.52 -4.32 6.47
CA LEU A 280 -12.01 -3.40 7.48
C LEU A 280 -13.04 -2.35 7.86
N MET A 281 -13.13 -2.13 9.14
CA MET A 281 -13.72 -0.94 9.75
C MET A 281 -12.59 -0.04 10.24
N PRO A 282 -12.76 1.28 10.21
CA PRO A 282 -11.78 2.16 10.83
C PRO A 282 -11.65 1.88 12.33
N ASN A 283 -10.45 2.03 12.86
CA ASN A 283 -10.21 1.78 14.30
C ASN A 283 -10.79 2.87 15.23
N TYR A 284 -11.05 4.06 14.70
CA TYR A 284 -11.65 5.14 15.49
C TYR A 284 -13.12 4.83 15.84
N PRO A 285 -13.54 4.89 17.12
CA PRO A 285 -14.80 4.29 17.58
C PRO A 285 -16.08 4.79 16.92
N THR A 286 -16.11 6.05 16.49
CA THR A 286 -17.29 6.66 15.85
C THR A 286 -17.28 6.57 14.34
N ALA A 287 -16.21 6.04 13.75
CA ALA A 287 -16.09 5.86 12.33
C ALA A 287 -16.78 4.55 11.89
N THR A 288 -17.57 4.61 10.83
CA THR A 288 -18.49 3.52 10.45
C THR A 288 -18.37 3.07 9.01
N HIS A 289 -17.51 3.71 8.21
CA HIS A 289 -17.38 3.37 6.80
C HIS A 289 -16.56 2.08 6.64
N ARG A 290 -17.21 1.03 6.12
CA ARG A 290 -16.58 -0.27 5.87
C ARG A 290 -15.97 -0.31 4.48
N LEU A 291 -14.74 -0.81 4.39
CA LEU A 291 -14.10 -1.18 3.14
C LEU A 291 -13.97 -2.70 3.05
N GLN A 292 -14.05 -3.22 1.82
CA GLN A 292 -13.93 -4.66 1.57
C GLN A 292 -13.30 -4.93 0.20
N LEU A 293 -12.39 -5.91 0.17
CA LEU A 293 -11.90 -6.56 -1.05
C LEU A 293 -12.39 -8.01 -1.07
N SER A 294 -12.63 -8.54 -2.27
CA SER A 294 -13.03 -9.94 -2.45
C SER A 294 -11.81 -10.82 -2.72
N GLU A 295 -11.89 -12.08 -2.26
CA GLU A 295 -10.94 -13.15 -2.65
C GLU A 295 -11.41 -13.91 -3.88
N THR A 296 -12.62 -13.64 -4.37
CA THR A 296 -13.22 -14.28 -5.53
C THR A 296 -13.76 -13.25 -6.51
N PHE A 297 -13.72 -13.59 -7.79
CA PHE A 297 -14.46 -12.86 -8.82
C PHE A 297 -15.98 -13.08 -8.66
N ASP A 298 -16.77 -12.35 -9.42
CA ASP A 298 -18.23 -12.48 -9.50
C ASP A 298 -18.71 -13.91 -9.85
N THR A 299 -17.87 -14.68 -10.54
CA THR A 299 -18.07 -16.09 -10.87
C THR A 299 -17.74 -17.05 -9.71
N ASN A 300 -17.46 -16.57 -8.52
CA ASN A 300 -16.96 -17.34 -7.38
C ASN A 300 -15.61 -18.07 -7.60
N GLN A 301 -14.87 -17.72 -8.63
CA GLN A 301 -13.53 -18.26 -8.85
C GLN A 301 -12.53 -17.53 -7.94
N PRO A 302 -11.68 -18.24 -7.19
CA PRO A 302 -10.65 -17.60 -6.36
C PRO A 302 -9.68 -16.80 -7.21
N ILE A 303 -9.45 -15.54 -6.84
CA ILE A 303 -8.50 -14.65 -7.51
C ILE A 303 -7.09 -15.24 -7.47
N GLU A 304 -6.72 -15.89 -6.36
CA GLU A 304 -5.40 -16.51 -6.17
C GLU A 304 -5.09 -17.61 -7.20
N GLN A 305 -6.10 -18.23 -7.82
CA GLN A 305 -5.91 -19.17 -8.93
C GLN A 305 -5.53 -18.49 -10.25
N TRP A 306 -5.66 -17.19 -10.35
CA TRP A 306 -5.30 -16.38 -11.52
C TRP A 306 -4.04 -15.54 -11.27
N LEU A 307 -3.94 -14.99 -10.08
CA LEU A 307 -2.85 -14.12 -9.64
C LEU A 307 -2.59 -14.33 -8.15
N SER A 308 -1.40 -14.79 -7.83
CA SER A 308 -0.98 -14.99 -6.44
C SER A 308 0.29 -14.20 -6.11
N VAL A 309 0.49 -13.93 -4.82
CA VAL A 309 1.73 -13.36 -4.30
C VAL A 309 2.36 -14.32 -3.29
N SER A 310 3.65 -14.51 -3.37
CA SER A 310 4.43 -15.32 -2.45
C SER A 310 5.68 -14.58 -1.99
N PHE A 311 6.11 -14.89 -0.77
CA PHE A 311 7.23 -14.26 -0.09
C PHE A 311 8.30 -15.32 0.14
N ILE A 312 9.29 -15.32 -0.74
CA ILE A 312 10.30 -16.38 -0.85
C ILE A 312 11.44 -16.10 0.12
N ALA A 313 11.80 -17.11 0.90
CA ALA A 313 12.88 -17.04 1.87
C ALA A 313 14.21 -16.65 1.21
N ALA A 314 14.98 -15.79 1.88
CA ALA A 314 16.38 -15.56 1.58
C ALA A 314 17.23 -16.71 2.17
N ASP A 315 18.50 -16.80 1.76
CA ASP A 315 19.43 -17.79 2.29
C ASP A 315 19.71 -17.57 3.80
N GLU A 316 19.68 -16.31 4.24
CA GLU A 316 19.84 -15.91 5.64
C GLU A 316 18.67 -15.00 6.03
N GLU A 317 17.98 -15.31 7.13
CA GLU A 317 16.77 -14.63 7.59
C GLU A 317 16.79 -14.35 9.11
N ASP A 318 17.80 -13.65 9.59
CA ASP A 318 17.96 -13.34 11.02
C ASP A 318 16.73 -12.63 11.62
N ALA A 319 16.03 -11.83 10.83
CA ALA A 319 14.82 -11.14 11.26
C ALA A 319 13.73 -12.09 11.81
N PHE A 320 13.70 -13.33 11.32
CA PHE A 320 12.68 -14.32 11.65
C PHE A 320 13.15 -15.41 12.62
N ASP A 321 14.35 -15.33 13.16
CA ASP A 321 14.95 -16.35 14.02
C ASP A 321 14.12 -16.72 15.25
N LYS A 322 13.36 -15.78 15.77
CA LYS A 322 12.52 -15.97 16.96
C LYS A 322 11.15 -16.57 16.66
N LEU A 323 10.80 -16.74 15.38
CA LEU A 323 9.54 -17.39 15.03
C LEU A 323 9.54 -18.88 15.38
N PRO A 324 8.34 -19.44 15.68
CA PRO A 324 8.19 -20.89 15.80
C PRO A 324 8.68 -21.61 14.55
N SER A 325 9.37 -22.73 14.71
CA SER A 325 9.97 -23.49 13.61
C SER A 325 8.95 -23.87 12.52
N ALA A 326 7.72 -24.20 12.89
CA ALA A 326 6.66 -24.56 11.96
C ALA A 326 6.32 -23.44 10.95
N ILE A 327 6.58 -22.18 11.28
CA ILE A 327 6.41 -21.02 10.40
C ILE A 327 7.73 -20.68 9.72
N ARG A 328 8.81 -20.58 10.52
CA ARG A 328 10.14 -20.13 10.07
C ARG A 328 10.72 -20.99 8.94
N THR A 329 10.56 -22.31 9.03
CA THR A 329 11.17 -23.25 8.07
C THR A 329 10.48 -23.32 6.72
N LYS A 330 9.39 -22.60 6.49
CA LYS A 330 8.74 -22.53 5.19
C LYS A 330 9.62 -21.76 4.21
N SER A 331 9.91 -22.36 3.06
CA SER A 331 10.67 -21.71 1.98
C SER A 331 9.92 -20.55 1.31
N SER A 332 8.60 -20.49 1.49
CA SER A 332 7.78 -19.35 1.07
C SER A 332 6.58 -19.19 1.98
N TRP A 333 6.14 -17.94 2.14
CA TRP A 333 4.87 -17.59 2.76
C TRP A 333 3.89 -17.08 1.72
N SER A 334 2.61 -17.20 2.03
CA SER A 334 1.51 -16.61 1.28
C SER A 334 0.63 -15.77 2.22
N SER A 335 -0.43 -15.19 1.69
CA SER A 335 -1.41 -14.46 2.50
C SER A 335 -2.03 -15.29 3.63
N GLN A 336 -2.04 -16.63 3.51
CA GLN A 336 -2.54 -17.56 4.53
C GLN A 336 -1.66 -17.60 5.79
N ASP A 337 -0.39 -17.22 5.68
CA ASP A 337 0.56 -17.18 6.79
C ASP A 337 0.51 -15.85 7.56
N PHE A 338 -0.01 -14.80 6.96
CA PHE A 338 0.07 -13.42 7.46
C PHE A 338 -0.51 -13.26 8.85
N GLN A 339 -1.72 -13.77 9.09
CA GLN A 339 -2.33 -13.62 10.41
C GLN A 339 -1.53 -14.35 11.50
N SER A 340 -0.86 -15.46 11.18
CA SER A 340 0.00 -16.17 12.12
C SER A 340 1.24 -15.34 12.48
N LEU A 341 1.84 -14.64 11.51
CA LEU A 341 2.96 -13.72 11.72
C LEU A 341 2.53 -12.50 12.55
N ALA A 342 1.40 -11.90 12.23
CA ALA A 342 0.84 -10.78 12.96
C ALA A 342 0.45 -11.16 14.41
N ASN A 343 -0.12 -12.33 14.63
CA ASN A 343 -0.44 -12.84 15.97
C ASN A 343 0.82 -13.05 16.83
N TYR A 344 1.91 -13.54 16.20
CA TYR A 344 3.20 -13.63 16.88
C TYR A 344 3.70 -12.24 17.29
N ALA A 345 3.66 -11.29 16.39
CA ALA A 345 4.04 -9.90 16.63
C ALA A 345 3.22 -9.29 17.79
N GLU A 346 1.91 -9.45 17.75
CA GLU A 346 0.99 -9.00 18.79
C GLU A 346 1.34 -9.62 20.17
N GLN A 347 1.62 -10.92 20.21
CA GLN A 347 1.95 -11.60 21.47
C GLN A 347 3.27 -11.10 22.05
N VAL A 348 4.29 -10.87 21.21
CA VAL A 348 5.57 -10.30 21.63
C VAL A 348 5.38 -8.90 22.18
N ASP A 349 4.59 -8.07 21.52
CA ASP A 349 4.32 -6.70 21.95
C ASP A 349 3.52 -6.64 23.23
N LYS A 350 2.48 -7.44 23.39
CA LYS A 350 1.72 -7.57 24.66
C LYS A 350 2.63 -7.95 25.84
N ASN A 351 3.53 -8.90 25.63
CA ASN A 351 4.48 -9.31 26.67
C ASN A 351 5.47 -8.20 27.03
N ALA A 352 5.96 -7.45 26.03
CA ALA A 352 6.88 -6.35 26.26
C ALA A 352 6.18 -5.17 26.95
N MET A 353 4.98 -4.79 26.51
CA MET A 353 4.16 -3.74 27.13
C MET A 353 3.85 -4.04 28.60
N SER A 354 3.47 -5.29 28.92
CA SER A 354 3.21 -5.72 30.28
C SER A 354 4.45 -5.55 31.18
N LYS A 355 5.65 -5.88 30.69
CA LYS A 355 6.90 -5.68 31.44
C LYS A 355 7.25 -4.21 31.65
N LEU A 356 6.87 -3.35 30.72
CA LEU A 356 7.13 -1.91 30.77
C LEU A 356 6.02 -1.11 31.49
N GLY A 357 4.95 -1.78 31.92
CA GLY A 357 3.77 -1.11 32.50
C GLY A 357 2.97 -0.26 31.51
N ILE A 358 3.15 -0.49 30.22
CA ILE A 358 2.40 0.20 29.15
C ILE A 358 1.04 -0.50 28.99
N GLN A 359 -0.03 0.26 29.10
CA GLN A 359 -1.38 -0.26 28.86
C GLN A 359 -1.88 0.23 27.49
N ALA A 360 -2.09 -0.70 26.56
CA ALA A 360 -2.79 -0.40 25.33
C ALA A 360 -4.31 -0.34 25.62
N HIS A 361 -4.86 0.84 25.53
CA HIS A 361 -6.30 1.03 25.65
C HIS A 361 -6.92 1.14 24.25
N LYS A 362 -7.77 0.16 23.88
CA LYS A 362 -8.75 0.44 22.82
C LYS A 362 -9.66 1.54 23.34
N ILE A 363 -9.83 2.60 22.58
CA ILE A 363 -10.92 3.54 22.87
C ILE A 363 -12.20 2.71 22.74
N LYS A 364 -12.89 2.53 23.84
CA LYS A 364 -14.24 1.96 23.79
C LYS A 364 -15.17 2.99 23.16
N PRO A 365 -16.11 2.56 22.29
CA PRO A 365 -17.12 3.44 21.73
C PRO A 365 -17.95 4.13 22.81
#